data_ac8f906164e1b22c8f9614a6fd1333e0
#
_entry.id   ac8f906164e1b22c8f9614a6fd1333e0
#
_cell.length_a   1.000
_cell.length_b   1.000
_cell.length_c   1.000
_cell.angle_alpha   90.00
_cell.angle_beta   90.00
_cell.angle_gamma   90.00
#
_symmetry.space_group_name_H-M   'P 1'
#
loop_
_entity.id
_entity.type
_entity.pdbx_description
1 polymer ?
#
loop_
_entity_poly.entity_id
_entity_poly.type
_entity_poly.pdbx_seq_one_letter_code
_entity_poly.pdbx_strand_id
1 'polypeptide(L)'
;MNRRKLMASLAVIPAIGLATPVFAQEEPLKVGFIYVGPVGDGGWTYQHDLGRQAIEEEFGDRVETTFIESVPEGADAERALSQLALAGNELIFATSFGFMDPVINVAAKFPDVKFEHATGYKRAENVATYDARFYEGRAVMGTIAGRMTESNKIGYIGSFPIPEVIQGINSSFIHARKVNPDVEMKVVWAYSWFDPAKEADAASALIAEGVDVILQHTDSTAPLAKAQEAGAIGFGQASDMSNFAPSPRVSSIIDNWAPYYIERVGQVLDGTWESKGTWAGIAGGEVEIGEITEAVPAEVKEEALALKDSIASGEYHPFTGPLNRQDGSEWLAEGQVATDEELSGMNFFVEGITAKIPE
;
A
#
# COMPACT_ATOMS: atom_id res chain seq x y z
N MET A 1 -50.20 86.18 32.09
CA MET A 1 -49.42 85.09 32.69
C MET A 1 -49.68 83.83 31.84
N ASN A 2 -48.81 83.58 30.84
CA ASN A 2 -48.99 82.46 29.88
C ASN A 2 -47.90 81.41 30.11
N ARG A 3 -48.35 80.23 30.49
CA ARG A 3 -47.45 79.02 30.56
C ARG A 3 -47.47 78.37 29.19
N ARG A 4 -46.30 78.44 28.52
CA ARG A 4 -46.05 77.67 27.28
C ARG A 4 -45.66 76.25 27.67
N LYS A 5 -46.42 75.24 27.24
CA LYS A 5 -46.11 73.83 27.33
C LYS A 5 -45.14 73.50 26.17
N LEU A 6 -43.95 72.97 26.53
CA LEU A 6 -43.01 72.40 25.57
C LEU A 6 -43.38 70.93 25.37
N MET A 7 -43.78 70.51 24.19
CA MET A 7 -43.97 69.15 23.81
C MET A 7 -42.60 68.64 23.28
N ALA A 8 -42.02 67.69 23.98
CA ALA A 8 -40.85 66.95 23.50
C ALA A 8 -41.32 65.75 22.66
N SER A 9 -41.01 65.76 21.35
CA SER A 9 -41.26 64.65 20.46
C SER A 9 -40.14 63.64 20.61
N LEU A 10 -40.42 62.45 21.12
CA LEU A 10 -39.50 61.30 21.08
C LEU A 10 -39.48 60.72 19.67
N ALA A 11 -38.35 60.84 18.99
CA ALA A 11 -38.08 60.07 17.75
C ALA A 11 -37.72 58.63 18.09
N VAL A 12 -38.58 57.70 17.74
CA VAL A 12 -38.29 56.24 17.79
C VAL A 12 -37.50 55.91 16.54
N ILE A 13 -36.22 55.59 16.70
CA ILE A 13 -35.35 55.03 15.64
C ILE A 13 -35.57 53.51 15.61
N PRO A 14 -36.06 52.93 14.50
CA PRO A 14 -36.14 51.48 14.39
C PRO A 14 -34.71 50.92 14.28
N ALA A 15 -34.28 50.10 15.25
CA ALA A 15 -33.07 49.31 15.15
C ALA A 15 -33.29 48.23 14.09
N ILE A 16 -32.73 48.45 12.90
CA ILE A 16 -32.61 47.39 11.87
C ILE A 16 -31.54 46.44 12.38
N GLY A 17 -31.98 45.33 12.93
CA GLY A 17 -31.10 44.20 13.27
C GLY A 17 -30.50 43.61 11.99
N LEU A 18 -29.21 43.84 11.76
CA LEU A 18 -28.44 43.10 10.77
C LEU A 18 -28.37 41.67 11.23
N ALA A 19 -29.26 40.79 10.70
CA ALA A 19 -29.09 39.34 10.82
C ALA A 19 -27.83 38.99 10.01
N THR A 20 -26.74 38.71 10.71
CA THR A 20 -25.60 38.03 10.09
C THR A 20 -26.06 36.65 9.63
N PRO A 21 -25.85 36.28 8.36
CA PRO A 21 -26.13 34.93 7.93
C PRO A 21 -25.29 33.99 8.78
N VAL A 22 -25.94 33.17 9.59
CA VAL A 22 -25.33 31.99 10.17
C VAL A 22 -25.16 31.05 8.99
N PHE A 23 -23.95 30.95 8.43
CA PHE A 23 -23.60 29.87 7.54
C PHE A 23 -23.76 28.61 8.37
N ALA A 24 -24.72 27.75 8.03
CA ALA A 24 -24.80 26.41 8.55
C ALA A 24 -23.44 25.76 8.21
N GLN A 25 -22.69 25.39 9.21
CA GLN A 25 -21.47 24.60 9.03
C GLN A 25 -21.95 23.29 8.42
N GLU A 26 -21.51 22.97 7.21
CA GLU A 26 -21.80 21.67 6.61
C GLU A 26 -21.25 20.61 7.55
N GLU A 27 -22.00 19.53 7.76
CA GLU A 27 -21.50 18.41 8.55
C GLU A 27 -20.24 17.83 7.88
N PRO A 28 -19.20 17.46 8.63
CA PRO A 28 -18.00 16.91 8.05
C PRO A 28 -18.29 15.60 7.31
N LEU A 29 -17.62 15.38 6.17
CA LEU A 29 -17.65 14.11 5.47
C LEU A 29 -17.06 13.02 6.39
N LYS A 30 -17.83 11.96 6.62
CA LYS A 30 -17.37 10.82 7.43
C LYS A 30 -16.70 9.78 6.55
N VAL A 31 -15.44 9.48 6.87
CA VAL A 31 -14.61 8.53 6.14
C VAL A 31 -14.20 7.38 7.06
N GLY A 32 -14.58 6.16 6.70
CA GLY A 32 -14.28 4.96 7.47
C GLY A 32 -13.14 4.13 6.87
N PHE A 33 -12.40 3.44 7.73
CA PHE A 33 -11.35 2.51 7.31
C PHE A 33 -11.51 1.16 7.99
N ILE A 34 -11.28 0.06 7.28
CA ILE A 34 -11.06 -1.25 7.89
C ILE A 34 -9.65 -1.74 7.54
N TYR A 35 -8.92 -2.16 8.55
CA TYR A 35 -7.54 -2.63 8.46
C TYR A 35 -7.45 -4.12 8.79
N VAL A 36 -6.68 -4.87 8.00
CA VAL A 36 -6.49 -6.31 8.19
C VAL A 36 -5.60 -6.65 9.39
N GLY A 37 -4.66 -5.79 9.72
CA GLY A 37 -3.74 -5.90 10.86
C GLY A 37 -3.92 -4.77 11.87
N PRO A 38 -3.14 -4.78 12.95
CA PRO A 38 -3.01 -3.63 13.85
C PRO A 38 -2.26 -2.50 13.15
N VAL A 39 -2.53 -1.25 13.56
CA VAL A 39 -1.80 -0.09 13.04
C VAL A 39 -0.30 -0.24 13.31
N GLY A 40 0.07 -0.56 14.55
CA GLY A 40 1.48 -0.77 14.91
C GLY A 40 2.38 0.43 14.60
N ASP A 41 3.66 0.14 14.35
CA ASP A 41 4.70 1.14 14.11
C ASP A 41 5.38 0.98 12.72
N GLY A 42 4.85 0.09 11.87
CA GLY A 42 5.38 -0.19 10.53
C GLY A 42 4.54 -1.22 9.79
N GLY A 43 4.81 -1.41 8.51
CA GLY A 43 4.11 -2.33 7.63
C GLY A 43 2.90 -1.73 6.93
N TRP A 44 2.09 -2.60 6.32
CA TRP A 44 0.94 -2.27 5.48
C TRP A 44 -0.10 -1.39 6.18
N THR A 45 -0.65 -1.87 7.30
CA THR A 45 -1.70 -1.13 8.03
C THR A 45 -1.22 0.23 8.53
N TYR A 46 0.03 0.30 8.99
CA TYR A 46 0.65 1.57 9.40
C TYR A 46 0.66 2.60 8.26
N GLN A 47 1.04 2.21 7.04
CA GLN A 47 1.05 3.11 5.89
C GLN A 47 -0.36 3.56 5.47
N HIS A 48 -1.35 2.68 5.55
CA HIS A 48 -2.74 3.07 5.33
C HIS A 48 -3.23 4.07 6.39
N ASP A 49 -2.83 3.89 7.66
CA ASP A 49 -3.19 4.85 8.72
C ASP A 49 -2.46 6.20 8.57
N LEU A 50 -1.22 6.22 8.09
CA LEU A 50 -0.57 7.47 7.70
C LEU A 50 -1.34 8.19 6.58
N GLY A 51 -1.85 7.46 5.60
CA GLY A 51 -2.73 8.01 4.57
C GLY A 51 -4.03 8.58 5.15
N ARG A 52 -4.65 7.91 6.12
CA ARG A 52 -5.82 8.41 6.87
C ARG A 52 -5.49 9.71 7.61
N GLN A 53 -4.35 9.75 8.31
CA GLN A 53 -3.91 10.96 9.02
C GLN A 53 -3.65 12.13 8.06
N ALA A 54 -3.10 11.86 6.86
CA ALA A 54 -2.90 12.87 5.84
C ALA A 54 -4.23 13.49 5.34
N ILE A 55 -5.33 12.71 5.30
CA ILE A 55 -6.67 13.23 5.02
C ILE A 55 -7.08 14.24 6.11
N GLU A 56 -6.89 13.90 7.39
CA GLU A 56 -7.23 14.79 8.51
C GLU A 56 -6.40 16.09 8.46
N GLU A 57 -5.12 15.99 8.10
CA GLU A 57 -4.25 17.16 7.95
C GLU A 57 -4.67 18.06 6.80
N GLU A 58 -4.99 17.48 5.63
CA GLU A 58 -5.36 18.23 4.42
C GLU A 58 -6.72 18.91 4.54
N PHE A 59 -7.73 18.21 5.05
CA PHE A 59 -9.11 18.69 5.02
C PHE A 59 -9.59 19.32 6.34
N GLY A 60 -8.91 19.08 7.47
CA GLY A 60 -9.26 19.61 8.78
C GLY A 60 -10.70 19.30 9.18
N ASP A 61 -11.42 20.32 9.65
CA ASP A 61 -12.82 20.20 10.13
C ASP A 61 -13.84 19.79 9.05
N ARG A 62 -13.42 19.67 7.79
CA ARG A 62 -14.31 19.22 6.68
C ARG A 62 -14.46 17.71 6.62
N VAL A 63 -13.63 16.96 7.32
CA VAL A 63 -13.59 15.49 7.30
C VAL A 63 -13.44 14.94 8.70
N GLU A 64 -14.18 13.88 9.01
CA GLU A 64 -14.04 13.09 10.23
C GLU A 64 -13.66 11.67 9.84
N THR A 65 -12.53 11.14 10.32
CA THR A 65 -12.12 9.77 10.01
C THR A 65 -12.34 8.82 11.19
N THR A 66 -12.68 7.58 10.89
CA THR A 66 -12.78 6.47 11.86
C THR A 66 -12.16 5.22 11.28
N PHE A 67 -11.63 4.32 12.14
CA PHE A 67 -11.10 3.06 11.66
C PHE A 67 -11.42 1.89 12.59
N ILE A 68 -11.38 0.69 12.04
CA ILE A 68 -11.46 -0.59 12.76
C ILE A 68 -10.26 -1.42 12.32
N GLU A 69 -9.37 -1.74 13.25
CA GLU A 69 -8.15 -2.51 12.99
C GLU A 69 -8.30 -3.99 13.32
N SER A 70 -7.36 -4.81 12.82
CA SER A 70 -7.31 -6.25 13.06
C SER A 70 -8.61 -6.97 12.67
N VAL A 71 -9.19 -6.56 11.55
CA VAL A 71 -10.42 -7.14 11.00
C VAL A 71 -10.06 -8.41 10.22
N PRO A 72 -10.55 -9.60 10.64
CA PRO A 72 -10.37 -10.81 9.85
C PRO A 72 -11.12 -10.71 8.51
N GLU A 73 -10.55 -11.32 7.48
CA GLU A 73 -11.19 -11.41 6.17
C GLU A 73 -12.48 -12.26 6.23
N GLY A 74 -13.39 -12.05 5.28
CA GLY A 74 -14.66 -12.76 5.20
C GLY A 74 -15.78 -12.11 6.01
N ALA A 75 -16.51 -12.88 6.85
CA ALA A 75 -17.72 -12.40 7.52
C ALA A 75 -17.49 -11.27 8.55
N ASP A 76 -16.30 -11.20 9.13
CA ASP A 76 -15.93 -10.12 10.05
C ASP A 76 -15.77 -8.80 9.30
N ALA A 77 -15.17 -8.85 8.10
CA ALA A 77 -15.07 -7.69 7.22
C ALA A 77 -16.45 -7.16 6.79
N GLU A 78 -17.40 -8.06 6.43
CA GLU A 78 -18.77 -7.61 6.11
C GLU A 78 -19.45 -6.92 7.31
N ARG A 79 -19.21 -7.41 8.54
CA ARG A 79 -19.75 -6.77 9.75
C ARG A 79 -19.14 -5.40 9.99
N ALA A 80 -17.80 -5.28 9.87
CA ALA A 80 -17.09 -4.03 10.09
C ALA A 80 -17.49 -2.97 9.05
N LEU A 81 -17.54 -3.32 7.77
CA LEU A 81 -18.01 -2.46 6.69
C LEU A 81 -19.45 -1.98 6.91
N SER A 82 -20.34 -2.93 7.25
CA SER A 82 -21.75 -2.59 7.54
C SER A 82 -21.88 -1.69 8.77
N GLN A 83 -21.07 -1.88 9.80
CA GLN A 83 -21.03 -1.02 10.99
C GLN A 83 -20.63 0.41 10.61
N LEU A 84 -19.59 0.60 9.81
CA LEU A 84 -19.16 1.92 9.36
C LEU A 84 -20.23 2.59 8.49
N ALA A 85 -20.84 1.86 7.56
CA ALA A 85 -21.92 2.39 6.72
C ALA A 85 -23.14 2.84 7.55
N LEU A 86 -23.56 2.02 8.54
CA LEU A 86 -24.65 2.36 9.47
C LEU A 86 -24.29 3.52 10.42
N ALA A 87 -23.02 3.75 10.71
CA ALA A 87 -22.53 4.90 11.47
C ALA A 87 -22.55 6.20 10.68
N GLY A 88 -22.90 6.14 9.39
CA GLY A 88 -23.02 7.30 8.51
C GLY A 88 -21.73 7.66 7.78
N ASN A 89 -20.76 6.74 7.68
CA ASN A 89 -19.61 6.96 6.80
C ASN A 89 -20.08 6.94 5.34
N GLU A 90 -19.70 7.96 4.58
CA GLU A 90 -20.08 8.16 3.17
C GLU A 90 -19.01 7.63 2.20
N LEU A 91 -17.78 7.49 2.68
CA LEU A 91 -16.66 6.87 1.99
C LEU A 91 -15.98 5.87 2.92
N ILE A 92 -15.74 4.64 2.45
CA ILE A 92 -15.12 3.59 3.27
C ILE A 92 -13.97 2.96 2.48
N PHE A 93 -12.78 2.98 3.08
CA PHE A 93 -11.58 2.30 2.58
C PHE A 93 -11.44 0.92 3.21
N ALA A 94 -11.30 -0.09 2.37
CA ALA A 94 -11.08 -1.48 2.76
C ALA A 94 -9.70 -1.94 2.29
N THR A 95 -8.78 -2.16 3.22
CA THR A 95 -7.34 -2.21 2.93
C THR A 95 -6.77 -3.63 2.96
N SER A 96 -7.43 -4.59 2.30
CA SER A 96 -6.89 -5.93 2.10
C SER A 96 -7.50 -6.61 0.89
N PHE A 97 -6.72 -7.42 0.18
CA PHE A 97 -7.19 -8.24 -0.95
C PHE A 97 -8.40 -9.10 -0.57
N GLY A 98 -8.38 -9.75 0.59
CA GLY A 98 -9.46 -10.62 1.06
C GLY A 98 -10.74 -9.89 1.51
N PHE A 99 -10.77 -8.57 1.48
CA PHE A 99 -11.99 -7.78 1.70
C PHE A 99 -12.84 -7.63 0.43
N MET A 100 -12.40 -8.16 -0.71
CA MET A 100 -13.04 -7.97 -2.02
C MET A 100 -14.51 -8.37 -2.05
N ASP A 101 -14.83 -9.63 -1.71
CA ASP A 101 -16.22 -10.10 -1.69
C ASP A 101 -17.05 -9.42 -0.57
N PRO A 102 -16.54 -9.25 0.67
CA PRO A 102 -17.16 -8.41 1.68
C PRO A 102 -17.57 -7.02 1.20
N VAL A 103 -16.67 -6.29 0.51
CA VAL A 103 -16.96 -4.95 -0.02
C VAL A 103 -18.11 -4.99 -1.02
N ILE A 104 -18.08 -5.89 -2.01
CA ILE A 104 -19.15 -6.02 -3.02
C ILE A 104 -20.49 -6.35 -2.36
N ASN A 105 -20.49 -7.28 -1.38
CA ASN A 105 -21.70 -7.69 -0.68
C ASN A 105 -22.32 -6.56 0.17
N VAL A 106 -21.48 -5.73 0.79
CA VAL A 106 -21.95 -4.60 1.61
C VAL A 106 -22.34 -3.42 0.72
N ALA A 107 -21.56 -3.10 -0.30
CA ALA A 107 -21.87 -2.02 -1.24
C ALA A 107 -23.25 -2.17 -1.91
N ALA A 108 -23.66 -3.40 -2.23
CA ALA A 108 -24.99 -3.68 -2.75
C ALA A 108 -26.15 -3.34 -1.79
N LYS A 109 -25.86 -3.30 -0.48
CA LYS A 109 -26.84 -2.97 0.58
C LYS A 109 -26.86 -1.47 0.91
N PHE A 110 -25.78 -0.74 0.58
CA PHE A 110 -25.58 0.68 0.86
C PHE A 110 -25.19 1.45 -0.41
N PRO A 111 -26.13 1.62 -1.37
CA PRO A 111 -25.81 2.19 -2.69
C PRO A 111 -25.33 3.65 -2.64
N ASP A 112 -25.66 4.38 -1.59
CA ASP A 112 -25.26 5.78 -1.42
C ASP A 112 -23.85 5.94 -0.81
N VAL A 113 -23.30 4.85 -0.22
CA VAL A 113 -21.95 4.82 0.36
C VAL A 113 -20.95 4.43 -0.72
N LYS A 114 -19.83 5.14 -0.80
CA LYS A 114 -18.71 4.85 -1.70
C LYS A 114 -17.69 3.97 -1.01
N PHE A 115 -17.15 3.01 -1.74
CA PHE A 115 -16.14 2.08 -1.25
C PHE A 115 -14.89 2.14 -2.10
N GLU A 116 -13.75 2.20 -1.45
CA GLU A 116 -12.42 2.10 -2.04
C GLU A 116 -11.76 0.81 -1.55
N HIS A 117 -11.48 -0.12 -2.46
CA HIS A 117 -10.93 -1.41 -2.12
C HIS A 117 -9.49 -1.55 -2.61
N ALA A 118 -8.55 -1.75 -1.67
CA ALA A 118 -7.13 -1.96 -1.97
C ALA A 118 -6.89 -3.35 -2.58
N THR A 119 -6.05 -3.41 -3.61
CA THR A 119 -5.54 -4.62 -4.29
C THR A 119 -6.61 -5.53 -4.88
N GLY A 120 -7.86 -5.04 -4.98
CA GLY A 120 -8.97 -5.78 -5.58
C GLY A 120 -9.15 -5.53 -7.07
N TYR A 121 -9.93 -6.41 -7.71
CA TYR A 121 -10.29 -6.27 -9.14
C TYR A 121 -11.81 -6.22 -9.38
N LYS A 122 -12.65 -6.52 -8.38
CA LYS A 122 -14.11 -6.43 -8.50
C LYS A 122 -14.57 -5.01 -8.20
N ARG A 123 -15.37 -4.44 -9.11
CA ARG A 123 -15.94 -3.10 -8.98
C ARG A 123 -17.46 -3.14 -9.12
N ALA A 124 -18.12 -2.10 -8.61
CA ALA A 124 -19.53 -1.79 -8.79
C ALA A 124 -19.70 -0.28 -9.00
N GLU A 125 -20.91 0.21 -9.19
CA GLU A 125 -21.18 1.64 -9.39
C GLU A 125 -20.63 2.50 -8.23
N ASN A 126 -20.72 1.97 -7.01
CA ASN A 126 -20.23 2.61 -5.78
C ASN A 126 -18.97 1.92 -5.19
N VAL A 127 -18.25 1.10 -5.96
CA VAL A 127 -16.99 0.44 -5.54
C VAL A 127 -15.90 0.74 -6.56
N ALA A 128 -14.87 1.44 -6.14
CA ALA A 128 -13.61 1.62 -6.84
C ALA A 128 -12.54 0.65 -6.30
N THR A 129 -11.50 0.42 -7.09
CA THR A 129 -10.35 -0.37 -6.67
C THR A 129 -9.06 0.43 -6.88
N TYR A 130 -8.12 0.24 -5.98
CA TYR A 130 -6.78 0.83 -6.11
C TYR A 130 -5.71 -0.18 -5.72
N ASP A 131 -4.56 -0.05 -6.34
CA ASP A 131 -3.42 -0.94 -6.15
C ASP A 131 -2.14 -0.18 -6.47
N ALA A 132 -1.00 -0.69 -6.01
CA ALA A 132 0.30 -0.16 -6.35
C ALA A 132 1.15 -1.19 -7.10
N ARG A 133 2.03 -0.71 -8.00
CA ARG A 133 2.97 -1.54 -8.75
C ARG A 133 4.18 -1.90 -7.89
N PHE A 134 3.93 -2.62 -6.79
CA PHE A 134 4.99 -3.00 -5.82
C PHE A 134 6.16 -3.70 -6.50
N TYR A 135 5.90 -4.43 -7.59
CA TYR A 135 6.93 -5.11 -8.38
C TYR A 135 8.00 -4.15 -8.93
N GLU A 136 7.69 -2.85 -9.09
CA GLU A 136 8.65 -1.83 -9.49
C GLU A 136 9.69 -1.60 -8.38
N GLY A 137 9.26 -1.43 -7.14
CA GLY A 137 10.14 -1.36 -5.98
C GLY A 137 10.92 -2.67 -5.76
N ARG A 138 10.26 -3.82 -6.02
CA ARG A 138 10.91 -5.14 -5.93
C ARG A 138 12.03 -5.30 -6.94
N ALA A 139 11.95 -4.70 -8.12
CA ALA A 139 13.04 -4.69 -9.09
C ALA A 139 14.30 -3.99 -8.52
N VAL A 140 14.12 -2.86 -7.88
CA VAL A 140 15.20 -2.11 -7.22
C VAL A 140 15.81 -2.92 -6.08
N MET A 141 14.96 -3.46 -5.18
CA MET A 141 15.43 -4.30 -4.07
C MET A 141 16.15 -5.55 -4.56
N GLY A 142 15.64 -6.19 -5.62
CA GLY A 142 16.27 -7.36 -6.25
C GLY A 142 17.67 -7.06 -6.78
N THR A 143 17.85 -5.90 -7.40
CA THR A 143 19.18 -5.46 -7.89
C THR A 143 20.17 -5.32 -6.72
N ILE A 144 19.77 -4.62 -5.64
CA ILE A 144 20.61 -4.48 -4.45
C ILE A 144 20.91 -5.86 -3.84
N ALA A 145 19.89 -6.71 -3.68
CA ALA A 145 20.02 -8.05 -3.13
C ALA A 145 21.01 -8.92 -3.93
N GLY A 146 20.92 -8.90 -5.26
CA GLY A 146 21.82 -9.65 -6.14
C GLY A 146 23.27 -9.18 -6.07
N ARG A 147 23.50 -7.88 -5.84
CA ARG A 147 24.86 -7.32 -5.67
C ARG A 147 25.44 -7.58 -4.28
N MET A 148 24.58 -7.68 -3.26
CA MET A 148 24.99 -7.75 -1.86
C MET A 148 25.10 -9.19 -1.32
N THR A 149 24.43 -10.17 -1.94
CA THR A 149 24.51 -11.56 -1.47
C THR A 149 25.91 -12.13 -1.66
N GLU A 150 26.47 -12.75 -0.62
CA GLU A 150 27.73 -13.49 -0.64
C GLU A 150 27.50 -14.98 -0.86
N SER A 151 26.34 -15.50 -0.41
CA SER A 151 25.96 -16.91 -0.55
C SER A 151 25.32 -17.27 -1.88
N ASN A 152 24.97 -16.28 -2.70
CA ASN A 152 24.09 -16.38 -3.87
C ASN A 152 22.67 -16.91 -3.53
N LYS A 153 22.25 -16.86 -2.27
CA LYS A 153 20.93 -17.32 -1.83
C LYS A 153 20.13 -16.17 -1.24
N ILE A 154 19.06 -15.81 -1.92
CA ILE A 154 18.11 -14.80 -1.48
C ILE A 154 16.85 -15.52 -0.98
N GLY A 155 16.38 -15.18 0.22
CA GLY A 155 15.12 -15.65 0.78
C GLY A 155 13.99 -14.66 0.54
N TYR A 156 12.82 -15.17 0.23
CA TYR A 156 11.60 -14.38 0.13
C TYR A 156 10.49 -14.99 1.01
N ILE A 157 9.99 -14.20 1.94
CA ILE A 157 8.85 -14.59 2.78
C ILE A 157 7.58 -14.05 2.10
N GLY A 158 6.79 -14.94 1.51
CA GLY A 158 5.50 -14.61 0.92
C GLY A 158 4.36 -14.76 1.92
N SER A 159 3.36 -13.89 1.86
CA SER A 159 2.13 -13.98 2.66
C SER A 159 1.19 -15.02 2.08
N PHE A 160 0.54 -14.72 0.97
CA PHE A 160 -0.37 -15.62 0.25
C PHE A 160 0.02 -15.70 -1.23
N PRO A 161 -0.26 -16.82 -1.92
CA PRO A 161 0.10 -17.01 -3.32
C PRO A 161 -0.88 -16.29 -4.27
N ILE A 162 -1.01 -14.98 -4.12
CA ILE A 162 -1.81 -14.11 -4.99
C ILE A 162 -0.92 -13.40 -6.03
N PRO A 163 -1.49 -12.89 -7.13
CA PRO A 163 -0.72 -12.28 -8.22
C PRO A 163 0.28 -11.21 -7.75
N GLU A 164 -0.12 -10.31 -6.87
CA GLU A 164 0.70 -9.24 -6.30
C GLU A 164 1.99 -9.78 -5.66
N VAL A 165 1.87 -10.81 -4.81
CA VAL A 165 3.02 -11.42 -4.11
C VAL A 165 3.92 -12.17 -5.10
N ILE A 166 3.31 -12.89 -6.06
CA ILE A 166 4.03 -13.62 -7.12
C ILE A 166 4.81 -12.65 -8.02
N GLN A 167 4.20 -11.51 -8.40
CA GLN A 167 4.89 -10.44 -9.13
C GLN A 167 6.12 -9.95 -8.35
N GLY A 168 5.97 -9.72 -7.05
CA GLY A 168 7.06 -9.27 -6.18
C GLY A 168 8.23 -10.25 -6.15
N ILE A 169 7.95 -11.55 -6.02
CA ILE A 169 8.96 -12.61 -6.04
C ILE A 169 9.65 -12.66 -7.40
N ASN A 170 8.89 -12.70 -8.48
CA ASN A 170 9.42 -12.75 -9.84
C ASN A 170 10.28 -11.53 -10.17
N SER A 171 9.80 -10.32 -9.87
CA SER A 171 10.52 -9.08 -10.13
C SER A 171 11.84 -9.01 -9.35
N SER A 172 11.82 -9.34 -8.06
CA SER A 172 13.04 -9.40 -7.25
C SER A 172 14.06 -10.38 -7.82
N PHE A 173 13.61 -11.57 -8.21
CA PHE A 173 14.49 -12.60 -8.77
C PHE A 173 15.06 -12.22 -10.12
N ILE A 174 14.23 -11.72 -11.05
CA ILE A 174 14.68 -11.29 -12.38
C ILE A 174 15.84 -10.27 -12.25
N HIS A 175 15.67 -9.28 -11.37
CA HIS A 175 16.64 -8.19 -11.23
C HIS A 175 17.87 -8.61 -10.43
N ALA A 176 17.73 -9.46 -9.42
CA ALA A 176 18.87 -10.07 -8.74
C ALA A 176 19.71 -10.90 -9.72
N ARG A 177 19.06 -11.70 -10.56
CA ARG A 177 19.75 -12.58 -11.53
C ARG A 177 20.40 -11.81 -12.70
N LYS A 178 19.87 -10.64 -13.07
CA LYS A 178 20.51 -9.76 -14.08
C LYS A 178 21.90 -9.30 -13.65
N VAL A 179 22.09 -9.05 -12.35
CA VAL A 179 23.37 -8.56 -11.80
C VAL A 179 24.23 -9.67 -11.19
N ASN A 180 23.63 -10.80 -10.88
CA ASN A 180 24.30 -12.00 -10.34
C ASN A 180 23.63 -13.26 -10.92
N PRO A 181 24.15 -13.83 -12.03
CA PRO A 181 23.54 -14.99 -12.69
C PRO A 181 23.44 -16.26 -11.84
N ASP A 182 24.24 -16.36 -10.78
CA ASP A 182 24.29 -17.54 -9.89
C ASP A 182 23.27 -17.49 -8.74
N VAL A 183 22.45 -16.44 -8.65
CA VAL A 183 21.47 -16.27 -7.59
C VAL A 183 20.40 -17.35 -7.62
N GLU A 184 20.13 -17.93 -6.46
CA GLU A 184 18.99 -18.77 -6.15
C GLU A 184 17.97 -18.01 -5.29
N MET A 185 16.67 -18.14 -5.60
CA MET A 185 15.58 -17.62 -4.76
C MET A 185 14.92 -18.76 -3.98
N LYS A 186 14.92 -18.65 -2.65
CA LYS A 186 14.18 -19.53 -1.75
C LYS A 186 12.91 -18.83 -1.29
N VAL A 187 11.76 -19.48 -1.40
CA VAL A 187 10.47 -18.90 -1.03
C VAL A 187 9.84 -19.71 0.10
N VAL A 188 9.41 -19.02 1.15
CA VAL A 188 8.61 -19.60 2.25
C VAL A 188 7.29 -18.85 2.33
N TRP A 189 6.18 -19.57 2.42
CA TRP A 189 4.84 -19.01 2.53
C TRP A 189 4.37 -18.99 3.99
N ALA A 190 4.10 -17.79 4.53
CA ALA A 190 3.65 -17.61 5.91
C ALA A 190 2.15 -17.90 6.09
N TYR A 191 1.35 -17.82 5.02
CA TYR A 191 -0.12 -17.90 5.06
C TYR A 191 -0.73 -16.96 6.10
N SER A 192 -0.19 -15.76 6.16
CA SER A 192 -0.64 -14.67 6.99
C SER A 192 -0.14 -13.35 6.42
N TRP A 193 -0.91 -12.28 6.59
CA TRP A 193 -0.44 -10.92 6.32
C TRP A 193 0.41 -10.42 7.49
N PHE A 194 -0.04 -10.68 8.72
CA PHE A 194 0.64 -10.24 9.94
C PHE A 194 0.62 -11.37 10.99
N ASP A 195 1.75 -12.01 11.21
CA ASP A 195 1.98 -12.98 12.28
C ASP A 195 3.48 -12.99 12.62
N PRO A 196 3.92 -12.13 13.57
CA PRO A 196 5.35 -11.98 13.88
C PRO A 196 6.06 -13.30 14.22
N ALA A 197 5.34 -14.26 14.82
CA ALA A 197 5.92 -15.55 15.16
C ALA A 197 6.19 -16.41 13.91
N LYS A 198 5.21 -16.55 13.01
CA LYS A 198 5.40 -17.28 11.75
C LYS A 198 6.42 -16.62 10.85
N GLU A 199 6.44 -15.29 10.80
CA GLU A 199 7.39 -14.53 10.00
C GLU A 199 8.83 -14.70 10.50
N ALA A 200 9.02 -14.67 11.84
CA ALA A 200 10.32 -14.97 12.46
C ALA A 200 10.79 -16.41 12.20
N ASP A 201 9.86 -17.37 12.26
CA ASP A 201 10.15 -18.79 11.97
C ASP A 201 10.52 -18.96 10.49
N ALA A 202 9.82 -18.31 9.56
CA ALA A 202 10.13 -18.32 8.14
C ALA A 202 11.52 -17.74 7.85
N ALA A 203 11.86 -16.61 8.44
CA ALA A 203 13.19 -16.00 8.31
C ALA A 203 14.28 -16.94 8.88
N SER A 204 14.05 -17.52 10.05
CA SER A 204 14.98 -18.45 10.68
C SER A 204 15.20 -19.71 9.82
N ALA A 205 14.14 -20.25 9.20
CA ALA A 205 14.24 -21.39 8.28
C ALA A 205 15.08 -21.07 7.05
N LEU A 206 14.86 -19.90 6.43
CA LEU A 206 15.63 -19.43 5.28
C LEU A 206 17.12 -19.25 5.64
N ILE A 207 17.41 -18.63 6.77
CA ILE A 207 18.79 -18.44 7.27
C ILE A 207 19.47 -19.80 7.53
N ALA A 208 18.76 -20.77 8.09
CA ALA A 208 19.28 -22.12 8.29
C ALA A 208 19.64 -22.86 6.99
N GLU A 209 19.00 -22.49 5.86
CA GLU A 209 19.35 -22.98 4.51
C GLU A 209 20.52 -22.21 3.87
N GLY A 210 21.13 -21.29 4.60
CA GLY A 210 22.28 -20.49 4.16
C GLY A 210 21.91 -19.27 3.33
N VAL A 211 20.67 -18.78 3.45
CA VAL A 211 20.25 -17.48 2.92
C VAL A 211 20.93 -16.36 3.70
N ASP A 212 21.47 -15.38 3.03
CA ASP A 212 22.12 -14.20 3.62
C ASP A 212 21.44 -12.86 3.27
N VAL A 213 20.37 -12.92 2.47
CA VAL A 213 19.54 -11.76 2.13
C VAL A 213 18.07 -12.14 2.26
N ILE A 214 17.30 -11.39 3.07
CA ILE A 214 15.87 -11.62 3.31
C ILE A 214 15.04 -10.49 2.70
N LEU A 215 14.13 -10.86 1.82
CA LEU A 215 13.01 -10.07 1.34
C LEU A 215 11.71 -10.61 1.94
N GLN A 216 10.74 -9.75 2.18
CA GLN A 216 9.44 -10.17 2.72
C GLN A 216 8.28 -9.46 2.02
N HIS A 217 7.12 -10.12 2.05
CA HIS A 217 5.82 -9.55 1.69
C HIS A 217 4.82 -9.90 2.80
N THR A 218 5.23 -9.64 4.01
CA THR A 218 4.50 -9.77 5.27
C THR A 218 4.77 -8.52 6.11
N ASP A 219 3.91 -8.22 7.08
CA ASP A 219 3.80 -6.87 7.62
C ASP A 219 4.59 -6.63 8.90
N SER A 220 5.07 -7.69 9.57
CA SER A 220 5.81 -7.48 10.81
C SER A 220 7.30 -7.20 10.58
N THR A 221 7.93 -6.60 11.57
CA THR A 221 9.38 -6.34 11.59
C THR A 221 10.21 -7.55 12.05
N ALA A 222 9.54 -8.68 12.38
CA ALA A 222 10.20 -9.87 12.91
C ALA A 222 11.24 -10.50 11.97
N PRO A 223 11.03 -10.59 10.63
CA PRO A 223 12.05 -11.04 9.71
C PRO A 223 13.33 -10.20 9.72
N LEU A 224 13.19 -8.86 9.80
CA LEU A 224 14.35 -7.97 9.92
C LEU A 224 15.14 -8.21 11.20
N ALA A 225 14.44 -8.42 12.32
CA ALA A 225 15.09 -8.73 13.59
C ALA A 225 15.89 -10.05 13.50
N LYS A 226 15.32 -11.07 12.84
CA LYS A 226 16.01 -12.36 12.62
C LYS A 226 17.20 -12.23 11.66
N ALA A 227 17.07 -11.45 10.60
CA ALA A 227 18.18 -11.14 9.71
C ALA A 227 19.32 -10.46 10.49
N GLN A 228 19.00 -9.46 11.33
CA GLN A 228 19.98 -8.77 12.16
C GLN A 228 20.68 -9.71 13.14
N GLU A 229 19.94 -10.56 13.85
CA GLU A 229 20.51 -11.57 14.78
C GLU A 229 21.52 -12.50 14.10
N ALA A 230 21.27 -12.84 12.83
CA ALA A 230 22.09 -13.76 12.05
C ALA A 230 23.21 -13.06 11.24
N GLY A 231 23.24 -11.74 11.20
CA GLY A 231 24.14 -10.98 10.32
C GLY A 231 23.75 -11.04 8.84
N ALA A 232 22.53 -11.45 8.53
CA ALA A 232 21.98 -11.44 7.18
C ALA A 232 21.41 -10.06 6.82
N ILE A 233 21.35 -9.75 5.54
CA ILE A 233 20.79 -8.49 5.01
C ILE A 233 19.27 -8.58 5.01
N GLY A 234 18.58 -7.50 5.40
CA GLY A 234 17.13 -7.37 5.37
C GLY A 234 16.66 -6.13 4.66
N PHE A 235 15.46 -6.19 4.10
CA PHE A 235 14.75 -5.06 3.48
C PHE A 235 13.43 -4.81 4.21
N GLY A 236 13.10 -3.53 4.42
CA GLY A 236 11.79 -3.14 4.96
C GLY A 236 10.68 -3.34 3.93
N GLN A 237 9.49 -3.63 4.43
CA GLN A 237 8.29 -3.91 3.65
C GLN A 237 7.18 -2.92 3.97
N ALA A 238 6.52 -2.42 2.92
CA ALA A 238 5.42 -1.47 2.93
C ALA A 238 5.73 -0.12 3.59
N SER A 239 6.64 -0.08 4.57
CA SER A 239 7.03 1.12 5.31
C SER A 239 8.54 1.21 5.53
N ASP A 240 9.02 2.38 5.91
CA ASP A 240 10.40 2.53 6.38
C ASP A 240 10.56 1.87 7.76
N MET A 241 11.15 0.69 7.76
CA MET A 241 11.38 -0.10 8.98
C MET A 241 12.76 0.17 9.62
N SER A 242 13.40 1.31 9.33
CA SER A 242 14.74 1.65 9.79
C SER A 242 14.92 1.63 11.30
N ASN A 243 13.86 1.95 12.04
CA ASN A 243 13.90 2.00 13.50
C ASN A 243 13.90 0.63 14.18
N PHE A 244 13.54 -0.46 13.47
CA PHE A 244 13.36 -1.79 14.06
C PHE A 244 14.58 -2.70 13.91
N ALA A 245 15.32 -2.53 12.82
CA ALA A 245 16.56 -3.27 12.57
C ALA A 245 17.48 -2.39 11.71
N PRO A 246 18.16 -1.41 12.33
CA PRO A 246 18.93 -0.43 11.56
C PRO A 246 20.14 -1.01 10.83
N SER A 247 20.59 -2.23 11.19
CA SER A 247 21.71 -2.91 10.55
C SER A 247 21.51 -4.43 10.68
N PRO A 248 21.57 -5.19 9.60
CA PRO A 248 21.98 -4.82 8.25
C PRO A 248 20.80 -4.52 7.29
N ARG A 249 19.80 -3.75 7.70
CA ARG A 249 18.79 -3.24 6.79
C ARG A 249 19.44 -2.32 5.76
N VAL A 250 19.17 -2.54 4.49
CA VAL A 250 19.83 -1.78 3.41
C VAL A 250 18.91 -0.79 2.72
N SER A 251 17.61 -1.04 2.68
CA SER A 251 16.58 -0.14 2.16
C SER A 251 15.18 -0.67 2.52
N SER A 252 14.14 0.00 2.06
CA SER A 252 12.72 -0.40 2.21
C SER A 252 11.94 -0.07 0.95
N ILE A 253 10.88 -0.83 0.68
CA ILE A 253 9.78 -0.38 -0.17
C ILE A 253 8.79 0.31 0.75
N ILE A 254 8.32 1.50 0.35
CA ILE A 254 7.36 2.29 1.11
C ILE A 254 6.13 2.48 0.24
N ASP A 255 4.97 2.16 0.79
CA ASP A 255 3.67 2.33 0.15
C ASP A 255 3.09 3.68 0.59
N ASN A 256 3.01 4.64 -0.34
CA ASN A 256 2.52 5.98 -0.03
C ASN A 256 1.09 6.16 -0.50
N TRP A 257 0.12 5.93 0.39
CA TRP A 257 -1.31 6.04 0.08
C TRP A 257 -1.88 7.45 0.20
N ALA A 258 -1.15 8.38 0.82
CA ALA A 258 -1.65 9.72 1.11
C ALA A 258 -2.14 10.49 -0.13
N PRO A 259 -1.40 10.57 -1.25
CA PRO A 259 -1.86 11.27 -2.46
C PRO A 259 -3.18 10.71 -3.00
N TYR A 260 -3.29 9.39 -3.07
CA TYR A 260 -4.50 8.72 -3.54
C TYR A 260 -5.69 9.02 -2.62
N TYR A 261 -5.53 8.89 -1.32
CA TYR A 261 -6.60 9.12 -0.36
C TYR A 261 -7.08 10.57 -0.36
N ILE A 262 -6.17 11.53 -0.40
CA ILE A 262 -6.50 12.95 -0.51
C ILE A 262 -7.30 13.22 -1.80
N GLU A 263 -6.85 12.67 -2.95
CA GLU A 263 -7.58 12.80 -4.22
C GLU A 263 -9.01 12.26 -4.10
N ARG A 264 -9.17 11.04 -3.56
CA ARG A 264 -10.49 10.37 -3.51
C ARG A 264 -11.46 11.06 -2.55
N VAL A 265 -10.98 11.51 -1.39
CA VAL A 265 -11.76 12.29 -0.44
C VAL A 265 -12.15 13.64 -1.05
N GLY A 266 -11.23 14.33 -1.72
CA GLY A 266 -11.52 15.57 -2.44
C GLY A 266 -12.61 15.38 -3.49
N GLN A 267 -12.56 14.30 -4.27
CA GLN A 267 -13.59 13.97 -5.27
C GLN A 267 -14.97 13.71 -4.64
N VAL A 268 -15.03 13.11 -3.44
CA VAL A 268 -16.33 12.97 -2.73
C VAL A 268 -16.86 14.31 -2.28
N LEU A 269 -16.02 15.17 -1.70
CA LEU A 269 -16.38 16.52 -1.27
C LEU A 269 -16.87 17.40 -2.43
N ASP A 270 -16.26 17.24 -3.61
CA ASP A 270 -16.59 18.01 -4.81
C ASP A 270 -17.73 17.38 -5.66
N GLY A 271 -18.22 16.20 -5.27
CA GLY A 271 -19.25 15.46 -6.01
C GLY A 271 -18.79 14.90 -7.35
N THR A 272 -17.47 14.73 -7.56
CA THR A 272 -16.86 14.23 -8.81
C THR A 272 -16.34 12.79 -8.70
N TRP A 273 -16.57 12.16 -7.55
CA TRP A 273 -16.14 10.77 -7.36
C TRP A 273 -16.83 9.81 -8.35
N GLU A 274 -16.05 8.94 -8.94
CA GLU A 274 -16.54 7.86 -9.81
C GLU A 274 -15.81 6.55 -9.51
N SER A 275 -16.47 5.44 -9.76
CA SER A 275 -15.87 4.12 -9.67
C SER A 275 -14.85 3.94 -10.79
N LYS A 276 -13.57 3.77 -10.42
CA LYS A 276 -12.47 3.47 -11.35
C LYS A 276 -11.51 2.47 -10.72
N GLY A 277 -10.67 1.83 -11.54
CA GLY A 277 -9.48 1.12 -11.06
C GLY A 277 -8.26 2.01 -11.20
N THR A 278 -7.44 2.08 -10.17
CA THR A 278 -6.16 2.80 -10.18
C THR A 278 -5.05 1.81 -9.86
N TRP A 279 -3.99 1.78 -10.65
CA TRP A 279 -2.80 0.96 -10.41
C TRP A 279 -1.58 1.79 -10.76
N ALA A 280 -1.01 2.44 -9.78
CA ALA A 280 0.12 3.35 -9.94
C ALA A 280 1.37 2.78 -9.26
N GLY A 281 2.52 3.35 -9.54
CA GLY A 281 3.81 2.85 -9.07
C GLY A 281 4.75 3.96 -8.66
N ILE A 282 6.04 3.79 -8.94
CA ILE A 282 7.08 4.77 -8.60
C ILE A 282 6.79 6.13 -9.28
N ALA A 283 6.34 6.11 -10.53
CA ALA A 283 6.02 7.34 -11.27
C ALA A 283 4.86 8.13 -10.65
N GLY A 284 3.88 7.43 -10.06
CA GLY A 284 2.71 8.05 -9.41
C GLY A 284 2.98 8.47 -7.97
N GLY A 285 4.05 7.95 -7.36
CA GLY A 285 4.40 8.21 -5.97
C GLY A 285 3.76 7.25 -4.97
N GLU A 286 3.00 6.23 -5.43
CA GLU A 286 2.42 5.20 -4.56
C GLU A 286 3.45 4.18 -4.08
N VAL A 287 4.56 4.02 -4.82
CA VAL A 287 5.69 3.18 -4.44
C VAL A 287 6.93 4.07 -4.31
N GLU A 288 7.50 4.11 -3.13
CA GLU A 288 8.73 4.83 -2.85
C GLU A 288 9.85 3.86 -2.45
N ILE A 289 11.10 4.26 -2.72
CA ILE A 289 12.28 3.57 -2.26
C ILE A 289 12.82 4.32 -1.05
N GLY A 290 12.82 3.68 0.11
CA GLY A 290 13.38 4.23 1.33
C GLY A 290 14.88 4.46 1.22
N GLU A 291 15.45 5.12 2.22
CA GLU A 291 16.88 5.39 2.25
C GLU A 291 17.70 4.10 1.99
N ILE A 292 18.57 4.16 0.99
CA ILE A 292 19.60 3.15 0.77
C ILE A 292 20.77 3.49 1.68
N THR A 293 21.02 2.63 2.68
CA THR A 293 21.99 2.89 3.74
C THR A 293 23.43 2.86 3.26
N GLU A 294 24.35 3.36 4.09
CA GLU A 294 25.81 3.35 3.84
C GLU A 294 26.41 1.92 3.85
N ALA A 295 25.64 0.90 4.25
CA ALA A 295 26.06 -0.50 4.13
C ALA A 295 26.10 -0.97 2.67
N VAL A 296 25.39 -0.29 1.77
CA VAL A 296 25.37 -0.58 0.33
C VAL A 296 26.52 0.19 -0.35
N PRO A 297 27.39 -0.48 -1.11
CA PRO A 297 28.47 0.19 -1.87
C PRO A 297 27.92 1.30 -2.77
N ALA A 298 28.66 2.38 -2.93
CA ALA A 298 28.22 3.57 -3.65
C ALA A 298 27.81 3.26 -5.11
N GLU A 299 28.54 2.39 -5.78
CA GLU A 299 28.23 1.94 -7.14
C GLU A 299 26.92 1.14 -7.24
N VAL A 300 26.61 0.34 -6.22
CA VAL A 300 25.34 -0.41 -6.15
C VAL A 300 24.18 0.55 -5.88
N LYS A 301 24.39 1.53 -5.01
CA LYS A 301 23.39 2.58 -4.74
C LYS A 301 23.09 3.39 -6.00
N GLU A 302 24.12 3.78 -6.76
CA GLU A 302 23.97 4.50 -8.04
C GLU A 302 23.20 3.65 -9.06
N GLU A 303 23.54 2.35 -9.22
CA GLU A 303 22.84 1.42 -10.12
C GLU A 303 21.36 1.27 -9.73
N ALA A 304 21.06 1.10 -8.44
CA ALA A 304 19.69 0.96 -7.92
C ALA A 304 18.85 2.22 -8.15
N LEU A 305 19.43 3.40 -7.92
CA LEU A 305 18.73 4.68 -8.14
C LEU A 305 18.52 4.94 -9.63
N ALA A 306 19.49 4.62 -10.49
CA ALA A 306 19.33 4.72 -11.94
C ALA A 306 18.22 3.80 -12.46
N LEU A 307 18.12 2.57 -11.93
CA LEU A 307 17.01 1.67 -12.25
C LEU A 307 15.66 2.26 -11.80
N LYS A 308 15.58 2.76 -10.56
CA LYS A 308 14.38 3.45 -10.06
C LYS A 308 13.95 4.59 -10.99
N ASP A 309 14.89 5.43 -11.40
CA ASP A 309 14.60 6.59 -12.25
C ASP A 309 14.18 6.17 -13.67
N SER A 310 14.76 5.09 -14.23
CA SER A 310 14.34 4.56 -15.53
C SER A 310 12.95 3.92 -15.50
N ILE A 311 12.56 3.31 -14.37
CA ILE A 311 11.19 2.82 -14.16
C ILE A 311 10.23 4.02 -14.03
N ALA A 312 10.57 5.02 -13.23
CA ALA A 312 9.76 6.21 -13.03
C ALA A 312 9.54 7.00 -14.32
N SER A 313 10.52 7.06 -15.20
CA SER A 313 10.39 7.73 -16.52
C SER A 313 9.65 6.90 -17.56
N GLY A 314 9.40 5.60 -17.30
CA GLY A 314 8.82 4.68 -18.27
C GLY A 314 9.80 4.18 -19.35
N GLU A 315 11.09 4.51 -19.23
CA GLU A 315 12.13 3.98 -20.13
C GLU A 315 12.35 2.47 -19.94
N TYR A 316 12.07 1.97 -18.75
CA TYR A 316 12.23 0.57 -18.41
C TYR A 316 10.99 0.04 -17.66
N HIS A 317 10.57 -1.19 -18.03
CA HIS A 317 9.54 -1.91 -17.31
C HIS A 317 10.12 -3.19 -16.72
N PRO A 318 9.88 -3.51 -15.40
CA PRO A 318 10.47 -4.68 -14.73
C PRO A 318 10.23 -6.02 -15.43
N PHE A 319 9.07 -6.19 -16.03
CA PHE A 319 8.71 -7.36 -16.81
C PHE A 319 8.87 -7.08 -18.31
N THR A 320 10.12 -6.95 -18.75
CA THR A 320 10.52 -6.84 -20.17
C THR A 320 11.27 -8.09 -20.57
N GLY A 321 10.83 -8.74 -21.66
CA GLY A 321 11.42 -9.96 -22.21
C GLY A 321 12.83 -9.78 -22.81
N PRO A 322 13.54 -10.89 -23.03
CA PRO A 322 12.99 -12.26 -23.05
C PRO A 322 12.82 -12.84 -21.64
N LEU A 323 11.67 -13.41 -21.34
CA LEU A 323 11.36 -14.06 -20.08
C LEU A 323 10.60 -15.37 -20.32
N ASN A 324 11.00 -16.44 -19.64
CA ASN A 324 10.33 -17.72 -19.64
C ASN A 324 9.62 -17.96 -18.32
N ARG A 325 8.57 -18.80 -18.38
CA ARG A 325 7.95 -19.37 -17.18
C ARG A 325 8.82 -20.47 -16.60
N GLN A 326 8.55 -20.85 -15.36
CA GLN A 326 9.27 -21.89 -14.63
C GLN A 326 9.36 -23.23 -15.38
N ASP A 327 8.37 -23.57 -16.20
CA ASP A 327 8.34 -24.79 -16.99
C ASP A 327 9.15 -24.70 -18.30
N GLY A 328 9.83 -23.59 -18.54
CA GLY A 328 10.64 -23.31 -19.73
C GLY A 328 9.86 -22.78 -20.92
N SER A 329 8.53 -22.62 -20.82
CA SER A 329 7.73 -22.01 -21.89
C SER A 329 8.01 -20.51 -21.98
N GLU A 330 8.09 -19.97 -23.19
CA GLU A 330 8.24 -18.53 -23.41
C GLU A 330 7.03 -17.79 -22.83
N TRP A 331 7.27 -16.74 -22.05
CA TRP A 331 6.26 -15.81 -21.60
C TRP A 331 6.31 -14.50 -22.38
N LEU A 332 7.48 -13.85 -22.40
CA LEU A 332 7.69 -12.61 -23.13
C LEU A 332 8.87 -12.77 -24.09
N ALA A 333 8.65 -12.48 -25.38
CA ALA A 333 9.72 -12.40 -26.36
C ALA A 333 10.65 -11.19 -26.10
N GLU A 334 11.79 -11.15 -26.76
CA GLU A 334 12.75 -10.05 -26.63
C GLU A 334 12.10 -8.68 -26.88
N GLY A 335 12.22 -7.77 -25.91
CA GLY A 335 11.67 -6.41 -25.95
C GLY A 335 10.15 -6.33 -25.72
N GLN A 336 9.46 -7.44 -25.57
CA GLN A 336 8.04 -7.43 -25.20
C GLN A 336 7.88 -7.05 -23.73
N VAL A 337 6.91 -6.20 -23.43
CA VAL A 337 6.54 -5.78 -22.07
C VAL A 337 5.26 -6.49 -21.66
N ALA A 338 5.20 -6.99 -20.42
CA ALA A 338 3.99 -7.59 -19.89
C ALA A 338 2.86 -6.55 -19.78
N THR A 339 1.64 -6.98 -20.12
CA THR A 339 0.44 -6.15 -19.98
C THR A 339 -0.09 -6.18 -18.54
N ASP A 340 -0.86 -5.16 -18.16
CA ASP A 340 -1.54 -5.13 -16.85
C ASP A 340 -2.46 -6.33 -16.64
N GLU A 341 -3.11 -6.84 -17.71
CA GLU A 341 -3.96 -8.03 -17.64
C GLU A 341 -3.14 -9.29 -17.31
N GLU A 342 -1.96 -9.47 -17.94
CA GLU A 342 -1.06 -10.59 -17.65
C GLU A 342 -0.52 -10.51 -16.22
N LEU A 343 -0.18 -9.33 -15.76
CA LEU A 343 0.33 -9.12 -14.41
C LEU A 343 -0.75 -9.36 -13.36
N SER A 344 -1.93 -8.78 -13.52
CA SER A 344 -3.04 -8.96 -12.55
C SER A 344 -3.53 -10.41 -12.45
N GLY A 345 -3.26 -11.24 -13.47
CA GLY A 345 -3.56 -12.68 -13.48
C GLY A 345 -2.36 -13.57 -13.20
N MET A 346 -1.21 -13.04 -12.80
CA MET A 346 0.03 -13.81 -12.65
C MET A 346 -0.08 -14.89 -11.58
N ASN A 347 0.06 -16.15 -11.98
CA ASN A 347 -0.03 -17.33 -11.11
C ASN A 347 1.10 -18.34 -11.37
N PHE A 348 2.24 -17.86 -11.85
CA PHE A 348 3.42 -18.68 -12.17
C PHE A 348 4.71 -17.97 -11.74
N PHE A 349 5.74 -18.74 -11.48
CA PHE A 349 7.10 -18.23 -11.33
C PHE A 349 7.83 -18.17 -12.67
N VAL A 350 8.80 -17.28 -12.78
CA VAL A 350 9.72 -17.22 -13.90
C VAL A 350 10.77 -18.33 -13.82
N GLU A 351 11.39 -18.65 -14.95
CA GLU A 351 12.45 -19.64 -15.07
C GLU A 351 13.62 -19.33 -14.12
N GLY A 352 14.05 -20.35 -13.39
CA GLY A 352 15.15 -20.30 -12.42
C GLY A 352 14.69 -20.26 -10.96
N ILE A 353 13.45 -19.87 -10.65
CA ILE A 353 12.87 -20.09 -9.33
C ILE A 353 12.45 -21.54 -9.22
N THR A 354 12.96 -22.26 -8.19
CA THR A 354 12.68 -23.69 -7.99
C THR A 354 11.55 -23.96 -7.00
N ALA A 355 11.11 -22.95 -6.27
CA ALA A 355 9.98 -23.02 -5.35
C ALA A 355 8.68 -23.37 -6.10
N LYS A 356 7.68 -23.88 -5.37
CA LYS A 356 6.35 -24.14 -5.91
C LYS A 356 5.37 -23.10 -5.40
N ILE A 357 4.45 -22.69 -6.25
CA ILE A 357 3.27 -21.95 -5.82
C ILE A 357 2.32 -22.99 -5.21
N PRO A 358 1.87 -22.80 -3.96
CA PRO A 358 0.88 -23.67 -3.35
C PRO A 358 -0.45 -23.64 -4.09
N GLU A 359 -1.17 -24.78 -4.13
CA GLU A 359 -2.51 -24.89 -4.70
C GLU A 359 -3.59 -24.34 -3.77
#